data_3d6c1e42a45e6e346a5b4086fc97da21
#
_entry.id   3d6c1e42a45e6e346a5b4086fc97da21
#
_cell.length_a   1.000
_cell.length_b   1.000
_cell.length_c   1.000
_cell.angle_alpha   90.00
_cell.angle_beta   90.00
_cell.angle_gamma   90.00
#
_symmetry.space_group_name_H-M   'P 1'
#
loop_
_entity.id
_entity.type
_entity.pdbx_description
1 polymer ?
#
loop_
_entity_poly.entity_id
_entity_poly.type
_entity_poly.pdbx_seq_one_letter_code
_entity_poly.pdbx_strand_id
1 'polypeptide(L)'
;MKRMITFIGAILVFLGFALVTQPAQNANNKLAQHKVIKVGILQLVSHPALNQIHQRIISGLKDEGFKEGKNIKVKFQNAQGDQSNLKTMAQQLANRDDILFGIATPAAQSLVNAANKTTPVMMAGISNPVGGGLVESEKRPGANVTGSSGDSPLDKQLQLIRDVMPQAKKIGVVYTSSDSGGQSNAKKFEKLVKKAGLQPKMYTIANTNDMQQISQQMASDVDVIYAPQDNGVASSMKTLVNNANQAGKAVFPAADTMVADGGTASYAIDQHDLGRTAGHMAAKVIHGKKPANYPVEYVVKGKYVINQKQVDKLNIQIPEKIMQQAHKNGRVIK
;
A
#
# COMPACT_ATOMS: atom_id res chain seq x y z
N MET A 1 -62.35 29.86 -19.64
CA MET A 1 -62.05 28.42 -19.47
C MET A 1 -60.83 27.97 -20.33
N LYS A 2 -60.80 28.16 -21.65
CA LYS A 2 -59.65 27.67 -22.50
C LYS A 2 -58.27 28.19 -22.05
N ARG A 3 -58.11 29.48 -21.68
CA ARG A 3 -56.82 30.02 -21.21
C ARG A 3 -56.34 29.49 -19.86
N MET A 4 -57.27 29.08 -19.00
CA MET A 4 -56.95 28.52 -17.68
C MET A 4 -56.47 27.04 -17.78
N ILE A 5 -57.02 26.29 -18.73
CA ILE A 5 -56.61 24.90 -19.03
C ILE A 5 -55.20 24.86 -19.61
N THR A 6 -54.86 25.82 -20.48
CA THR A 6 -53.51 25.96 -21.08
C THR A 6 -52.45 26.32 -20.01
N PHE A 7 -52.80 27.14 -19.02
CA PHE A 7 -51.90 27.52 -17.93
C PHE A 7 -51.67 26.38 -16.97
N ILE A 8 -52.68 25.60 -16.65
CA ILE A 8 -52.56 24.38 -15.79
C ILE A 8 -51.73 23.31 -16.50
N GLY A 9 -51.95 23.11 -17.81
CA GLY A 9 -51.15 22.17 -18.62
C GLY A 9 -49.67 22.54 -18.66
N ALA A 10 -49.35 23.82 -18.80
CA ALA A 10 -47.96 24.32 -18.77
C ALA A 10 -47.28 24.15 -17.40
N ILE A 11 -48.00 24.36 -16.31
CA ILE A 11 -47.50 24.12 -14.94
C ILE A 11 -47.25 22.63 -14.68
N LEU A 12 -48.13 21.74 -15.14
CA LEU A 12 -47.96 20.29 -14.99
C LEU A 12 -46.76 19.77 -15.83
N VAL A 13 -46.55 20.29 -17.03
CA VAL A 13 -45.37 19.94 -17.84
C VAL A 13 -44.09 20.49 -17.21
N PHE A 14 -44.12 21.68 -16.62
CA PHE A 14 -42.96 22.26 -15.93
C PHE A 14 -42.61 21.51 -14.65
N LEU A 15 -43.63 21.10 -13.86
CA LEU A 15 -43.49 20.25 -12.68
C LEU A 15 -42.99 18.85 -13.05
N GLY A 16 -43.49 18.26 -14.13
CA GLY A 16 -43.02 16.97 -14.65
C GLY A 16 -41.55 17.05 -15.12
N PHE A 17 -41.19 18.14 -15.80
CA PHE A 17 -39.79 18.37 -16.23
C PHE A 17 -38.87 18.63 -15.03
N ALA A 18 -39.32 19.40 -14.02
CA ALA A 18 -38.55 19.63 -12.80
C ALA A 18 -38.36 18.36 -11.95
N LEU A 19 -39.31 17.42 -11.96
CA LEU A 19 -39.17 16.12 -11.31
C LEU A 19 -38.21 15.17 -12.05
N VAL A 20 -38.14 15.28 -13.37
CA VAL A 20 -37.23 14.44 -14.21
C VAL A 20 -35.80 15.00 -14.27
N THR A 21 -35.64 16.32 -14.11
CA THR A 21 -34.35 17.00 -14.11
C THR A 21 -33.74 17.22 -12.73
N GLN A 22 -34.44 16.86 -11.64
CA GLN A 22 -33.75 16.78 -10.35
C GLN A 22 -32.69 15.68 -10.47
N PRO A 23 -31.38 16.01 -10.35
CA PRO A 23 -30.36 14.99 -10.20
C PRO A 23 -30.82 14.15 -9.02
N ALA A 24 -30.91 12.81 -9.22
CA ALA A 24 -31.27 11.90 -8.15
C ALA A 24 -30.39 12.23 -6.94
N GLN A 25 -30.89 13.03 -6.02
CA GLN A 25 -30.26 13.26 -4.74
C GLN A 25 -30.18 11.87 -4.12
N ASN A 26 -28.94 11.35 -4.05
CA ASN A 26 -28.65 10.09 -3.41
C ASN A 26 -29.13 10.16 -1.96
N ALA A 27 -30.39 9.81 -1.75
CA ALA A 27 -31.08 9.80 -0.44
C ALA A 27 -30.43 8.85 0.57
N ASN A 28 -29.32 8.20 0.23
CA ASN A 28 -28.65 7.17 1.02
C ASN A 28 -27.20 7.45 1.39
N ASN A 29 -26.69 8.67 1.23
CA ASN A 29 -25.35 8.96 1.70
C ASN A 29 -25.34 9.38 3.18
N LYS A 30 -25.46 8.39 4.07
CA LYS A 30 -25.43 8.62 5.53
C LYS A 30 -24.14 9.35 5.98
N LEU A 31 -23.01 9.12 5.29
CA LEU A 31 -21.73 9.75 5.62
C LEU A 31 -21.73 11.27 5.38
N ALA A 32 -22.28 11.73 4.26
CA ALA A 32 -22.37 13.16 3.95
C ALA A 32 -23.27 13.94 4.90
N GLN A 33 -24.14 13.26 5.67
CA GLN A 33 -25.03 13.89 6.65
C GLN A 33 -24.38 14.12 8.01
N HIS A 34 -23.23 13.50 8.28
CA HIS A 34 -22.52 13.70 9.54
C HIS A 34 -21.84 15.07 9.57
N LYS A 35 -22.09 15.87 10.60
CA LYS A 35 -21.41 17.15 10.80
C LYS A 35 -19.90 16.97 11.00
N VAL A 36 -19.48 15.88 11.66
CA VAL A 36 -18.09 15.47 11.86
C VAL A 36 -18.00 13.98 11.57
N ILE A 37 -17.18 13.60 10.59
CA ILE A 37 -16.97 12.22 10.18
C ILE A 37 -15.87 11.59 11.03
N LYS A 38 -16.15 10.41 11.58
CA LYS A 38 -15.18 9.64 12.35
C LYS A 38 -14.38 8.73 11.42
N VAL A 39 -13.07 8.92 11.40
CA VAL A 39 -12.12 8.19 10.55
C VAL A 39 -11.28 7.27 11.43
N GLY A 40 -11.43 5.96 11.25
CA GLY A 40 -10.58 4.97 11.91
C GLY A 40 -9.42 4.55 11.01
N ILE A 41 -8.20 4.59 11.51
CA ILE A 41 -7.00 4.13 10.78
C ILE A 41 -6.33 3.03 11.58
N LEU A 42 -6.21 1.85 10.98
CA LEU A 42 -5.48 0.70 11.53
C LEU A 42 -4.22 0.45 10.71
N GLN A 43 -3.06 0.51 11.35
CA GLN A 43 -1.76 0.20 10.78
C GLN A 43 -1.23 -1.11 11.38
N LEU A 44 -0.65 -1.99 10.54
CA LEU A 44 -0.10 -3.26 10.98
C LEU A 44 1.05 -3.08 11.97
N VAL A 45 2.05 -2.30 11.59
CA VAL A 45 3.29 -2.11 12.35
C VAL A 45 3.91 -0.75 12.01
N SER A 46 4.77 -0.22 12.87
CA SER A 46 5.49 1.03 12.61
C SER A 46 6.79 0.77 11.87
N HIS A 47 6.89 1.27 10.65
CA HIS A 47 8.14 1.45 9.90
C HIS A 47 7.97 2.60 8.89
N PRO A 48 9.06 3.14 8.32
CA PRO A 48 9.01 4.38 7.53
C PRO A 48 7.96 4.38 6.41
N ALA A 49 7.81 3.29 5.66
CA ALA A 49 6.85 3.23 4.55
C ALA A 49 5.40 3.36 5.02
N LEU A 50 4.98 2.58 6.04
CA LEU A 50 3.60 2.64 6.54
C LEU A 50 3.31 3.97 7.25
N ASN A 51 4.30 4.53 7.95
CA ASN A 51 4.18 5.85 8.58
C ASN A 51 3.99 6.95 7.52
N GLN A 52 4.69 6.88 6.39
CA GLN A 52 4.49 7.78 5.25
C GLN A 52 3.08 7.62 4.66
N ILE A 53 2.62 6.39 4.43
CA ILE A 53 1.26 6.13 3.94
C ILE A 53 0.22 6.76 4.89
N HIS A 54 0.35 6.55 6.20
CA HIS A 54 -0.56 7.16 7.19
C HIS A 54 -0.60 8.68 7.08
N GLN A 55 0.56 9.35 7.10
CA GLN A 55 0.64 10.81 6.99
C GLN A 55 0.01 11.32 5.69
N ARG A 56 0.17 10.58 4.59
CA ARG A 56 -0.35 10.97 3.27
C ARG A 56 -1.83 10.69 3.09
N ILE A 57 -2.41 9.73 3.79
CA ILE A 57 -3.87 9.59 3.90
C ILE A 57 -4.48 10.88 4.45
N ILE A 58 -3.93 11.40 5.55
CA ILE A 58 -4.39 12.65 6.17
C ILE A 58 -4.20 13.83 5.20
N SER A 59 -3.06 13.87 4.48
CA SER A 59 -2.81 14.91 3.48
C SER A 59 -3.84 14.83 2.34
N GLY A 60 -4.12 13.64 1.80
CA GLY A 60 -5.10 13.45 0.72
C GLY A 60 -6.53 13.83 1.15
N LEU A 61 -6.92 13.51 2.38
CA LEU A 61 -8.20 13.99 2.94
C LEU A 61 -8.22 15.52 3.06
N LYS A 62 -7.11 16.13 3.51
CA LYS A 62 -6.99 17.59 3.64
C LYS A 62 -7.08 18.32 2.30
N ASP A 63 -6.51 17.77 1.23
CA ASP A 63 -6.58 18.31 -0.12
C ASP A 63 -8.04 18.42 -0.63
N GLU A 64 -8.89 17.49 -0.20
CA GLU A 64 -10.32 17.41 -0.52
C GLU A 64 -11.21 18.16 0.50
N GLY A 65 -10.60 18.98 1.38
CA GLY A 65 -11.32 19.81 2.33
C GLY A 65 -11.64 19.17 3.68
N PHE A 66 -11.25 17.92 3.92
CA PHE A 66 -11.43 17.25 5.20
C PHE A 66 -10.28 17.56 6.16
N LYS A 67 -10.58 18.24 7.27
CA LYS A 67 -9.59 18.73 8.24
C LYS A 67 -9.91 18.22 9.64
N GLU A 68 -8.90 17.62 10.27
CA GLU A 68 -9.00 17.16 11.67
C GLU A 68 -9.40 18.30 12.61
N GLY A 69 -10.27 18.02 13.56
CA GLY A 69 -10.83 18.99 14.50
C GLY A 69 -11.89 19.94 13.91
N LYS A 70 -12.14 19.90 12.58
CA LYS A 70 -13.16 20.71 11.92
C LYS A 70 -14.35 19.87 11.44
N ASN A 71 -14.12 18.97 10.51
CA ASN A 71 -15.16 18.15 9.89
C ASN A 71 -14.80 16.66 9.84
N ILE A 72 -13.62 16.28 10.30
CA ILE A 72 -13.25 14.89 10.60
C ILE A 72 -12.64 14.77 12.00
N LYS A 73 -12.78 13.57 12.59
CA LYS A 73 -12.09 13.16 13.82
C LYS A 73 -11.37 11.85 13.53
N VAL A 74 -10.03 11.87 13.56
CA VAL A 74 -9.21 10.69 13.26
C VAL A 74 -8.88 9.91 14.53
N LYS A 75 -9.01 8.59 14.47
CA LYS A 75 -8.50 7.65 15.47
C LYS A 75 -7.50 6.73 14.78
N PHE A 76 -6.26 6.86 15.17
CA PHE A 76 -5.17 5.99 14.73
C PHE A 76 -4.89 4.89 15.74
N GLN A 77 -4.71 3.66 15.26
CA GLN A 77 -4.24 2.51 16.03
C GLN A 77 -3.16 1.74 15.26
N ASN A 78 -2.15 1.26 15.99
CA ASN A 78 -1.05 0.48 15.46
C ASN A 78 -0.96 -0.84 16.20
N ALA A 79 -1.09 -1.94 15.48
CA ALA A 79 -1.11 -3.29 16.04
C ALA A 79 0.28 -3.82 16.44
N GLN A 80 1.36 -3.12 16.08
CA GLN A 80 2.75 -3.48 16.39
C GLN A 80 3.13 -4.90 15.88
N GLY A 81 2.54 -5.34 14.78
CA GLY A 81 2.77 -6.65 14.16
C GLY A 81 2.02 -7.81 14.83
N ASP A 82 1.24 -7.54 15.87
CA ASP A 82 0.50 -8.56 16.62
C ASP A 82 -0.89 -8.82 16.03
N GLN A 83 -1.20 -10.08 15.74
CA GLN A 83 -2.47 -10.49 15.13
C GLN A 83 -3.67 -10.35 16.08
N SER A 84 -3.47 -10.52 17.39
CA SER A 84 -4.52 -10.34 18.38
C SER A 84 -4.90 -8.86 18.52
N ASN A 85 -3.88 -7.99 18.53
CA ASN A 85 -4.06 -6.53 18.50
C ASN A 85 -4.81 -6.09 17.25
N LEU A 86 -4.45 -6.62 16.06
CA LEU A 86 -5.16 -6.32 14.81
C LEU A 86 -6.65 -6.60 14.93
N LYS A 87 -7.03 -7.79 15.42
CA LYS A 87 -8.43 -8.19 15.59
C LYS A 87 -9.17 -7.28 16.55
N THR A 88 -8.60 -7.04 17.73
CA THR A 88 -9.21 -6.21 18.78
C THR A 88 -9.39 -4.77 18.33
N MET A 89 -8.34 -4.17 17.75
CA MET A 89 -8.35 -2.80 17.26
C MET A 89 -9.31 -2.62 16.07
N ALA A 90 -9.36 -3.60 15.17
CA ALA A 90 -10.30 -3.58 14.05
C ALA A 90 -11.75 -3.56 14.52
N GLN A 91 -12.11 -4.37 15.52
CA GLN A 91 -13.45 -4.38 16.13
C GLN A 91 -13.78 -3.04 16.79
N GLN A 92 -12.83 -2.45 17.55
CA GLN A 92 -13.02 -1.16 18.20
C GLN A 92 -13.29 -0.04 17.18
N LEU A 93 -12.51 0.01 16.09
CA LEU A 93 -12.68 1.02 15.04
C LEU A 93 -13.99 0.79 14.27
N ALA A 94 -14.29 -0.45 13.88
CA ALA A 94 -15.48 -0.80 13.11
C ALA A 94 -16.81 -0.47 13.85
N ASN A 95 -16.80 -0.57 15.17
CA ASN A 95 -17.98 -0.26 16.00
C ASN A 95 -18.20 1.24 16.22
N ARG A 96 -17.19 2.07 15.93
CA ARG A 96 -17.20 3.49 16.31
C ARG A 96 -17.10 4.45 15.14
N ASP A 97 -16.33 4.09 14.11
CA ASP A 97 -15.91 5.01 13.07
C ASP A 97 -16.76 4.84 11.80
N ASP A 98 -16.95 5.94 11.08
CA ASP A 98 -17.85 6.02 9.92
C ASP A 98 -17.18 5.53 8.63
N ILE A 99 -15.85 5.66 8.56
CA ILE A 99 -15.00 5.17 7.47
C ILE A 99 -13.68 4.66 8.06
N LEU A 100 -13.17 3.57 7.50
CA LEU A 100 -12.02 2.86 8.02
C LEU A 100 -10.88 2.83 7.00
N PHE A 101 -9.64 2.95 7.45
CA PHE A 101 -8.44 2.76 6.63
C PHE A 101 -7.62 1.61 7.17
N GLY A 102 -7.33 0.62 6.32
CA GLY A 102 -6.38 -0.46 6.60
C GLY A 102 -5.05 -0.23 5.88
N ILE A 103 -3.98 0.00 6.63
CA ILE A 103 -2.64 0.17 6.09
C ILE A 103 -1.88 -1.15 6.20
N ALA A 104 -1.48 -1.71 5.07
CA ALA A 104 -1.01 -3.06 4.82
C ALA A 104 -2.12 -4.14 4.82
N THR A 105 -1.86 -5.25 4.11
CA THR A 105 -2.86 -6.30 3.84
C THR A 105 -3.48 -6.88 5.12
N PRO A 106 -2.73 -7.27 6.16
CA PRO A 106 -3.33 -7.85 7.38
C PRO A 106 -4.26 -6.88 8.12
N ALA A 107 -3.92 -5.58 8.15
CA ALA A 107 -4.77 -4.56 8.77
C ALA A 107 -6.07 -4.34 7.99
N ALA A 108 -6.00 -4.29 6.65
CA ALA A 108 -7.18 -4.19 5.79
C ALA A 108 -8.08 -5.42 5.94
N GLN A 109 -7.52 -6.64 5.94
CA GLN A 109 -8.27 -7.88 6.15
C GLN A 109 -8.98 -7.90 7.51
N SER A 110 -8.30 -7.46 8.59
CA SER A 110 -8.89 -7.40 9.93
C SER A 110 -10.07 -6.42 9.98
N LEU A 111 -9.96 -5.25 9.33
CA LEU A 111 -11.05 -4.28 9.24
C LEU A 111 -12.22 -4.79 8.40
N VAL A 112 -11.96 -5.44 7.27
CA VAL A 112 -13.01 -6.03 6.41
C VAL A 112 -13.81 -7.07 7.17
N ASN A 113 -13.12 -7.91 7.95
CA ASN A 113 -13.76 -8.94 8.77
C ASN A 113 -14.54 -8.37 9.96
N ALA A 114 -14.14 -7.23 10.49
CA ALA A 114 -14.77 -6.59 11.64
C ALA A 114 -15.91 -5.62 11.24
N ALA A 115 -15.79 -4.98 10.08
CA ALA A 115 -16.76 -3.99 9.62
C ALA A 115 -18.09 -4.63 9.21
N ASN A 116 -19.19 -3.92 9.47
CA ASN A 116 -20.46 -4.27 8.86
C ASN A 116 -20.42 -3.99 7.34
N LYS A 117 -21.37 -4.57 6.58
CA LYS A 117 -21.42 -4.45 5.12
C LYS A 117 -21.62 -3.02 4.59
N THR A 118 -21.95 -2.07 5.46
CA THR A 118 -22.25 -0.67 5.08
C THR A 118 -21.13 0.29 5.43
N THR A 119 -20.23 -0.05 6.37
CA THR A 119 -19.09 0.79 6.73
C THR A 119 -17.98 0.66 5.67
N PRO A 120 -17.61 1.75 4.97
CA PRO A 120 -16.56 1.70 3.97
C PRO A 120 -15.19 1.39 4.58
N VAL A 121 -14.45 0.49 3.92
CA VAL A 121 -13.06 0.18 4.25
C VAL A 121 -12.18 0.64 3.09
N MET A 122 -11.30 1.58 3.37
CA MET A 122 -10.28 2.08 2.44
C MET A 122 -8.97 1.34 2.68
N MET A 123 -8.50 0.63 1.69
CA MET A 123 -7.19 -0.02 1.77
C MET A 123 -6.08 0.92 1.25
N ALA A 124 -4.91 0.88 1.88
CA ALA A 124 -3.74 1.66 1.50
C ALA A 124 -2.46 0.84 1.63
N GLY A 125 -1.61 0.86 0.59
CA GLY A 125 -0.37 0.11 0.57
C GLY A 125 -0.57 -1.41 0.47
N ILE A 126 -1.54 -1.84 -0.34
CA ILE A 126 -1.85 -3.25 -0.57
C ILE A 126 -1.17 -3.72 -1.86
N SER A 127 -0.48 -4.85 -1.80
CA SER A 127 0.26 -5.40 -2.95
C SER A 127 -0.56 -6.33 -3.84
N ASN A 128 -1.61 -6.96 -3.29
CA ASN A 128 -2.42 -7.94 -4.01
C ASN A 128 -3.84 -7.98 -3.43
N PRO A 129 -4.70 -7.01 -3.77
CA PRO A 129 -6.03 -6.90 -3.18
C PRO A 129 -6.93 -8.11 -3.45
N VAL A 130 -6.87 -8.66 -4.65
CA VAL A 130 -7.68 -9.84 -5.04
C VAL A 130 -7.16 -11.10 -4.35
N GLY A 131 -5.87 -11.37 -4.44
CA GLY A 131 -5.26 -12.54 -3.79
C GLY A 131 -5.29 -12.46 -2.25
N GLY A 132 -5.39 -11.26 -1.69
CA GLY A 132 -5.61 -11.02 -0.26
C GLY A 132 -7.07 -11.16 0.17
N GLY A 133 -8.00 -11.48 -0.74
CA GLY A 133 -9.43 -11.65 -0.43
C GLY A 133 -10.12 -10.35 -0.02
N LEU A 134 -9.57 -9.18 -0.37
CA LEU A 134 -10.13 -7.88 -0.02
C LEU A 134 -11.19 -7.42 -1.00
N VAL A 135 -11.03 -7.74 -2.27
CA VAL A 135 -11.92 -7.35 -3.37
C VAL A 135 -12.14 -8.52 -4.32
N GLU A 136 -13.29 -8.57 -4.98
CA GLU A 136 -13.60 -9.58 -6.01
C GLU A 136 -12.75 -9.38 -7.26
N SER A 137 -12.61 -8.13 -7.69
CA SER A 137 -11.72 -7.71 -8.77
C SER A 137 -11.27 -6.26 -8.57
N GLU A 138 -10.19 -5.88 -9.23
CA GLU A 138 -9.65 -4.52 -9.16
C GLU A 138 -10.58 -3.47 -9.81
N LYS A 139 -11.28 -3.86 -10.87
CA LYS A 139 -12.22 -2.99 -11.59
C LYS A 139 -13.58 -2.87 -10.88
N ARG A 140 -14.02 -3.93 -10.23
CA ARG A 140 -15.26 -4.00 -9.45
C ARG A 140 -14.98 -4.70 -8.13
N PRO A 141 -14.69 -3.94 -7.08
CA PRO A 141 -14.38 -4.49 -5.76
C PRO A 141 -15.47 -5.39 -5.16
N GLY A 142 -16.75 -5.12 -5.47
CA GLY A 142 -17.89 -6.01 -5.16
C GLY A 142 -18.48 -5.84 -3.77
N ALA A 143 -17.74 -5.26 -2.81
CA ALA A 143 -18.17 -5.10 -1.43
C ALA A 143 -17.97 -3.65 -0.94
N ASN A 144 -17.93 -3.46 0.40
CA ASN A 144 -17.68 -2.16 1.03
C ASN A 144 -16.19 -1.76 1.06
N VAL A 145 -15.34 -2.36 0.24
CA VAL A 145 -13.88 -2.16 0.21
C VAL A 145 -13.44 -1.56 -1.11
N THR A 146 -12.54 -0.59 -1.07
CA THR A 146 -11.77 -0.06 -2.19
C THR A 146 -10.52 0.65 -1.67
N GLY A 147 -9.73 1.28 -2.52
CA GLY A 147 -8.59 2.09 -2.10
C GLY A 147 -7.41 2.02 -3.05
N SER A 148 -6.23 2.40 -2.55
CA SER A 148 -5.00 2.40 -3.32
C SER A 148 -4.21 1.11 -3.16
N SER A 149 -3.65 0.66 -4.27
CA SER A 149 -2.74 -0.48 -4.34
C SER A 149 -1.43 -0.08 -5.01
N GLY A 150 -0.35 -0.73 -4.60
CA GLY A 150 0.95 -0.57 -5.23
C GLY A 150 1.48 -1.92 -5.65
N ASP A 151 1.47 -2.20 -6.95
CA ASP A 151 2.10 -3.42 -7.44
C ASP A 151 3.61 -3.19 -7.54
N SER A 152 4.39 -4.00 -6.84
CA SER A 152 5.85 -3.90 -6.90
C SER A 152 6.32 -4.23 -8.31
N PRO A 153 7.15 -3.38 -8.93
CA PRO A 153 7.67 -3.63 -10.28
C PRO A 153 8.78 -4.69 -10.26
N LEU A 154 8.37 -5.93 -9.93
CA LEU A 154 9.26 -7.07 -9.65
C LEU A 154 10.21 -7.41 -10.81
N ASP A 155 9.73 -7.25 -12.04
CA ASP A 155 10.55 -7.41 -13.27
C ASP A 155 11.68 -6.39 -13.34
N LYS A 156 11.40 -5.13 -13.01
CA LYS A 156 12.40 -4.05 -12.95
C LYS A 156 13.37 -4.23 -11.80
N GLN A 157 12.90 -4.74 -10.68
CA GLN A 157 13.74 -5.04 -9.51
C GLN A 157 14.70 -6.20 -9.81
N LEU A 158 14.22 -7.28 -10.44
CA LEU A 158 15.08 -8.36 -10.89
C LEU A 158 16.10 -7.89 -11.95
N GLN A 159 15.65 -7.05 -12.91
CA GLN A 159 16.54 -6.48 -13.90
C GLN A 159 17.65 -5.64 -13.26
N LEU A 160 17.30 -4.79 -12.27
CA LEU A 160 18.29 -4.01 -11.51
C LEU A 160 19.32 -4.91 -10.84
N ILE A 161 18.90 -6.01 -10.18
CA ILE A 161 19.82 -6.97 -9.56
C ILE A 161 20.78 -7.54 -10.62
N ARG A 162 20.29 -7.95 -11.77
CA ARG A 162 21.10 -8.51 -12.85
C ARG A 162 22.08 -7.51 -13.46
N ASP A 163 21.65 -6.25 -13.58
CA ASP A 163 22.49 -5.19 -14.15
C ASP A 163 23.63 -4.78 -13.19
N VAL A 164 23.36 -4.81 -11.86
CA VAL A 164 24.32 -4.42 -10.84
C VAL A 164 25.19 -5.60 -10.38
N MET A 165 24.63 -6.80 -10.35
CA MET A 165 25.28 -8.04 -9.88
C MET A 165 25.24 -9.13 -10.98
N PRO A 166 25.87 -8.93 -12.15
CA PRO A 166 25.72 -9.83 -13.30
C PRO A 166 26.24 -11.26 -13.04
N GLN A 167 27.11 -11.44 -12.06
CA GLN A 167 27.67 -12.75 -11.69
C GLN A 167 26.81 -13.52 -10.67
N ALA A 168 25.79 -12.86 -10.08
CA ALA A 168 24.92 -13.50 -9.09
C ALA A 168 24.05 -14.60 -9.73
N LYS A 169 24.11 -15.80 -9.15
CA LYS A 169 23.32 -16.97 -9.57
C LYS A 169 22.26 -17.35 -8.55
N LYS A 170 22.57 -17.20 -7.25
CA LYS A 170 21.70 -17.56 -6.13
C LYS A 170 21.15 -16.29 -5.49
N ILE A 171 19.83 -16.10 -5.51
CA ILE A 171 19.15 -14.97 -4.90
C ILE A 171 18.37 -15.41 -3.68
N GLY A 172 18.75 -14.90 -2.50
CA GLY A 172 17.99 -15.10 -1.25
C GLY A 172 16.76 -14.20 -1.25
N VAL A 173 15.61 -14.76 -0.87
CA VAL A 173 14.36 -14.02 -0.72
C VAL A 173 13.79 -14.30 0.65
N VAL A 174 13.68 -13.28 1.50
CA VAL A 174 13.14 -13.43 2.86
C VAL A 174 11.77 -12.77 2.98
N TYR A 175 10.81 -13.43 3.65
CA TYR A 175 9.47 -12.90 3.89
C TYR A 175 8.88 -13.35 5.22
N THR A 176 7.87 -12.65 5.69
CA THR A 176 7.16 -12.95 6.95
C THR A 176 5.98 -13.88 6.67
N SER A 177 5.87 -14.97 7.40
CA SER A 177 4.82 -15.99 7.20
C SER A 177 3.39 -15.47 7.46
N SER A 178 3.24 -14.50 8.34
CA SER A 178 1.95 -13.87 8.68
C SER A 178 1.59 -12.65 7.82
N ASP A 179 2.49 -12.19 6.93
CA ASP A 179 2.22 -11.09 5.99
C ASP A 179 1.83 -11.65 4.61
N SER A 180 0.53 -11.76 4.35
CA SER A 180 0.01 -12.30 3.09
C SER A 180 0.42 -11.48 1.86
N GLY A 181 0.61 -10.16 2.01
CA GLY A 181 1.10 -9.27 0.96
C GLY A 181 2.57 -9.54 0.62
N GLY A 182 3.42 -9.57 1.65
CA GLY A 182 4.84 -9.90 1.54
C GLY A 182 5.08 -11.30 0.97
N GLN A 183 4.33 -12.29 1.45
CA GLN A 183 4.37 -13.68 0.94
C GLN A 183 4.00 -13.74 -0.54
N SER A 184 2.94 -13.02 -0.96
CA SER A 184 2.53 -12.94 -2.37
C SER A 184 3.64 -12.37 -3.26
N ASN A 185 4.27 -11.26 -2.84
CA ASN A 185 5.38 -10.64 -3.55
C ASN A 185 6.59 -11.56 -3.64
N ALA A 186 6.97 -12.21 -2.54
CA ALA A 186 8.08 -13.16 -2.51
C ALA A 186 7.88 -14.32 -3.49
N LYS A 187 6.68 -14.92 -3.50
CA LYS A 187 6.34 -16.02 -4.43
C LYS A 187 6.29 -15.58 -5.90
N LYS A 188 5.79 -14.37 -6.18
CA LYS A 188 5.83 -13.80 -7.55
C LYS A 188 7.27 -13.58 -8.00
N PHE A 189 8.12 -13.02 -7.12
CA PHE A 189 9.53 -12.77 -7.42
C PHE A 189 10.32 -14.09 -7.61
N GLU A 190 10.08 -15.11 -6.78
CA GLU A 190 10.64 -16.46 -6.94
C GLU A 190 10.40 -17.02 -8.34
N LYS A 191 9.16 -16.89 -8.86
CA LYS A 191 8.82 -17.36 -10.20
C LYS A 191 9.60 -16.59 -11.29
N LEU A 192 9.78 -15.29 -11.13
CA LEU A 192 10.56 -14.46 -12.07
C LEU A 192 12.04 -14.86 -12.06
N VAL A 193 12.63 -15.08 -10.87
CA VAL A 193 14.01 -15.53 -10.72
C VAL A 193 14.23 -16.87 -11.43
N LYS A 194 13.33 -17.85 -11.21
CA LYS A 194 13.38 -19.16 -11.88
C LYS A 194 13.26 -19.00 -13.41
N LYS A 195 12.34 -18.18 -13.87
CA LYS A 195 12.16 -17.91 -15.31
C LYS A 195 13.38 -17.26 -15.95
N ALA A 196 14.14 -16.49 -15.19
CA ALA A 196 15.39 -15.86 -15.64
C ALA A 196 16.61 -16.81 -15.60
N GLY A 197 16.42 -18.10 -15.26
CA GLY A 197 17.49 -19.08 -15.17
C GLY A 197 18.36 -18.98 -13.91
N LEU A 198 17.90 -18.21 -12.90
CA LEU A 198 18.58 -18.03 -11.62
C LEU A 198 17.98 -18.95 -10.54
N GLN A 199 18.71 -19.11 -9.44
CA GLN A 199 18.33 -19.98 -8.32
C GLN A 199 17.78 -19.14 -7.16
N PRO A 200 16.45 -19.10 -6.92
CA PRO A 200 15.91 -18.48 -5.72
C PRO A 200 16.07 -19.40 -4.51
N LYS A 201 16.50 -18.86 -3.38
CA LYS A 201 16.46 -19.51 -2.07
C LYS A 201 15.50 -18.75 -1.16
N MET A 202 14.42 -19.43 -0.76
CA MET A 202 13.36 -18.84 0.05
C MET A 202 13.61 -19.00 1.53
N TYR A 203 13.47 -17.91 2.29
CA TYR A 203 13.62 -17.88 3.75
C TYR A 203 12.39 -17.25 4.37
N THR A 204 11.99 -17.77 5.54
CA THR A 204 10.76 -17.32 6.20
C THR A 204 11.07 -16.93 7.64
N ILE A 205 10.54 -15.79 8.07
CA ILE A 205 10.51 -15.38 9.47
C ILE A 205 9.07 -15.44 9.99
N ALA A 206 8.85 -15.87 11.22
CA ALA A 206 7.55 -15.81 11.86
C ALA A 206 7.31 -14.42 12.46
N ASN A 207 8.35 -13.78 12.97
CA ASN A 207 8.37 -12.42 13.52
C ASN A 207 9.77 -11.80 13.34
N THR A 208 9.90 -10.53 13.72
CA THR A 208 11.14 -9.75 13.52
C THR A 208 12.36 -10.27 14.31
N ASN A 209 12.15 -11.01 15.41
CA ASN A 209 13.23 -11.57 16.22
C ASN A 209 14.00 -12.67 15.46
N ASP A 210 13.34 -13.38 14.55
CA ASP A 210 13.96 -14.44 13.75
C ASP A 210 14.95 -13.87 12.74
N MET A 211 14.86 -12.57 12.40
CA MET A 211 15.67 -11.95 11.35
C MET A 211 17.16 -12.09 11.60
N GLN A 212 17.61 -12.01 12.85
CA GLN A 212 19.03 -12.14 13.17
C GLN A 212 19.59 -13.48 12.69
N GLN A 213 18.97 -14.57 13.07
CA GLN A 213 19.43 -15.92 12.73
C GLN A 213 19.24 -16.24 11.24
N ILE A 214 18.04 -15.94 10.71
CA ILE A 214 17.68 -16.27 9.32
C ILE A 214 18.54 -15.48 8.34
N SER A 215 18.82 -14.18 8.59
CA SER A 215 19.63 -13.41 7.68
C SER A 215 21.13 -13.79 7.71
N GLN A 216 21.67 -14.24 8.85
CA GLN A 216 23.01 -14.82 8.91
C GLN A 216 23.12 -16.07 8.05
N GLN A 217 22.18 -17.01 8.22
CA GLN A 217 22.13 -18.23 7.41
C GLN A 217 21.99 -17.88 5.91
N MET A 218 21.04 -17.00 5.57
CA MET A 218 20.81 -16.59 4.18
C MET A 218 22.05 -15.98 3.56
N ALA A 219 22.74 -15.07 4.27
CA ALA A 219 23.92 -14.38 3.76
C ALA A 219 25.10 -15.34 3.46
N SER A 220 25.21 -16.49 4.16
CA SER A 220 26.21 -17.50 3.86
C SER A 220 25.88 -18.34 2.62
N ASP A 221 24.60 -18.44 2.27
CA ASP A 221 24.07 -19.40 1.29
C ASP A 221 23.89 -18.81 -0.12
N VAL A 222 23.88 -17.49 -0.26
CA VAL A 222 23.46 -16.81 -1.50
C VAL A 222 24.49 -15.77 -1.98
N ASP A 223 24.33 -15.34 -3.23
CA ASP A 223 25.21 -14.31 -3.82
C ASP A 223 24.67 -12.91 -3.52
N VAL A 224 23.35 -12.75 -3.50
CA VAL A 224 22.64 -11.48 -3.30
C VAL A 224 21.31 -11.71 -2.60
N ILE A 225 20.82 -10.72 -1.88
CA ILE A 225 19.58 -10.78 -1.13
C ILE A 225 18.54 -9.84 -1.75
N TYR A 226 17.35 -10.35 -1.98
CA TYR A 226 16.17 -9.55 -2.30
C TYR A 226 15.22 -9.51 -1.09
N ALA A 227 14.88 -8.29 -0.65
CA ALA A 227 13.92 -8.05 0.41
C ALA A 227 12.61 -7.51 -0.20
N PRO A 228 11.55 -8.34 -0.32
CA PRO A 228 10.29 -7.94 -0.91
C PRO A 228 9.59 -6.84 -0.11
N GLN A 229 8.49 -6.29 -0.64
CA GLN A 229 7.62 -5.40 0.11
C GLN A 229 6.84 -6.23 1.15
N ASP A 230 7.47 -6.38 2.31
CA ASP A 230 7.05 -7.19 3.46
C ASP A 230 7.25 -6.38 4.73
N ASN A 231 6.23 -6.30 5.60
CA ASN A 231 6.25 -5.38 6.73
C ASN A 231 7.17 -5.85 7.87
N GLY A 232 7.29 -7.17 8.10
CA GLY A 232 8.23 -7.72 9.08
C GLY A 232 9.68 -7.56 8.64
N VAL A 233 9.95 -7.80 7.35
CA VAL A 233 11.28 -7.56 6.76
C VAL A 233 11.63 -6.07 6.81
N ALA A 234 10.72 -5.17 6.44
CA ALA A 234 10.94 -3.73 6.51
C ALA A 234 11.21 -3.26 7.95
N SER A 235 10.49 -3.79 8.94
CA SER A 235 10.69 -3.46 10.36
C SER A 235 12.04 -3.93 10.91
N SER A 236 12.61 -4.99 10.33
CA SER A 236 13.91 -5.57 10.73
C SER A 236 15.03 -5.35 9.71
N MET A 237 14.83 -4.38 8.79
CA MET A 237 15.74 -4.14 7.67
C MET A 237 17.19 -3.85 8.12
N LYS A 238 17.38 -3.11 9.20
CA LYS A 238 18.72 -2.81 9.73
C LYS A 238 19.47 -4.07 10.17
N THR A 239 18.77 -5.03 10.80
CA THR A 239 19.35 -6.33 11.19
C THR A 239 19.75 -7.13 9.96
N LEU A 240 18.87 -7.22 8.96
CA LEU A 240 19.15 -7.88 7.68
C LEU A 240 20.40 -7.30 7.00
N VAL A 241 20.47 -5.98 6.88
CA VAL A 241 21.58 -5.27 6.24
C VAL A 241 22.90 -5.46 7.00
N ASN A 242 22.86 -5.40 8.33
CA ASN A 242 24.05 -5.61 9.15
C ASN A 242 24.67 -7.01 8.93
N ASN A 243 23.84 -8.05 8.95
CA ASN A 243 24.33 -9.41 8.72
C ASN A 243 24.78 -9.64 7.27
N ALA A 244 24.06 -9.08 6.29
CA ALA A 244 24.46 -9.10 4.89
C ALA A 244 25.82 -8.40 4.68
N ASN A 245 26.04 -7.25 5.30
CA ASN A 245 27.29 -6.50 5.23
C ASN A 245 28.47 -7.28 5.82
N GLN A 246 28.28 -8.00 6.93
CA GLN A 246 29.31 -8.85 7.52
C GLN A 246 29.75 -9.96 6.57
N ALA A 247 28.83 -10.46 5.74
CA ALA A 247 29.11 -11.47 4.73
C ALA A 247 29.45 -10.89 3.33
N GLY A 248 29.58 -9.55 3.20
CA GLY A 248 29.86 -8.88 1.93
C GLY A 248 28.74 -9.02 0.89
N LYS A 249 27.47 -9.17 1.32
CA LYS A 249 26.32 -9.39 0.43
C LYS A 249 25.50 -8.12 0.25
N ALA A 250 25.15 -7.84 -1.00
CA ALA A 250 24.22 -6.74 -1.34
C ALA A 250 22.79 -7.11 -1.01
N VAL A 251 22.02 -6.12 -0.53
CA VAL A 251 20.58 -6.26 -0.28
C VAL A 251 19.81 -5.31 -1.21
N PHE A 252 18.97 -5.87 -2.08
CA PHE A 252 18.09 -5.12 -2.99
C PHE A 252 16.65 -5.17 -2.45
N PRO A 253 16.19 -4.13 -1.76
CA PRO A 253 14.83 -4.10 -1.23
C PRO A 253 13.81 -3.59 -2.26
N ALA A 254 12.53 -3.92 -2.03
CA ALA A 254 11.44 -3.50 -2.90
C ALA A 254 10.99 -2.05 -2.68
N ALA A 255 11.27 -1.45 -1.51
CA ALA A 255 10.81 -0.11 -1.15
C ALA A 255 11.97 0.88 -0.97
N ASP A 256 11.74 2.15 -1.31
CA ASP A 256 12.69 3.25 -1.16
C ASP A 256 13.11 3.51 0.30
N THR A 257 12.17 3.35 1.23
CA THR A 257 12.43 3.47 2.67
C THR A 257 13.39 2.39 3.17
N MET A 258 13.30 1.17 2.64
CA MET A 258 14.21 0.09 2.97
C MET A 258 15.62 0.32 2.38
N VAL A 259 15.74 1.02 1.26
CA VAL A 259 17.05 1.50 0.75
C VAL A 259 17.64 2.53 1.72
N ALA A 260 16.82 3.44 2.26
CA ALA A 260 17.24 4.41 3.25
C ALA A 260 17.68 3.75 4.58
N ASP A 261 17.09 2.60 4.94
CA ASP A 261 17.48 1.79 6.11
C ASP A 261 18.72 0.90 5.87
N GLY A 262 19.43 1.09 4.75
CA GLY A 262 20.72 0.47 4.45
C GLY A 262 20.74 -0.49 3.27
N GLY A 263 19.60 -0.71 2.58
CA GLY A 263 19.60 -1.48 1.33
C GLY A 263 20.48 -0.83 0.26
N THR A 264 20.93 -1.61 -0.72
CA THR A 264 21.90 -1.16 -1.75
C THR A 264 21.23 -0.29 -2.81
N ALA A 265 20.22 -0.79 -3.46
CA ALA A 265 19.46 -0.08 -4.49
C ALA A 265 18.09 -0.72 -4.72
N SER A 266 17.15 0.05 -5.25
CA SER A 266 15.81 -0.40 -5.63
C SER A 266 15.30 0.30 -6.88
N TYR A 267 14.35 -0.34 -7.54
CA TYR A 267 13.38 0.33 -8.41
C TYR A 267 12.02 0.29 -7.69
N ALA A 268 11.65 1.38 -7.03
CA ALA A 268 10.56 1.42 -6.07
C ALA A 268 9.45 2.39 -6.47
N ILE A 269 8.20 2.05 -6.13
CA ILE A 269 7.07 2.98 -6.18
C ILE A 269 7.10 3.93 -4.99
N ASP A 270 6.46 5.10 -5.16
CA ASP A 270 6.43 6.13 -4.12
C ASP A 270 5.34 5.82 -3.08
N GLN A 271 5.74 5.64 -1.82
CA GLN A 271 4.82 5.36 -0.72
C GLN A 271 3.92 6.57 -0.38
N HIS A 272 4.40 7.79 -0.69
CA HIS A 272 3.60 9.00 -0.52
C HIS A 272 2.36 9.01 -1.42
N ASP A 273 2.51 8.57 -2.66
CA ASP A 273 1.41 8.52 -3.63
C ASP A 273 0.34 7.51 -3.20
N LEU A 274 0.72 6.37 -2.61
CA LEU A 274 -0.23 5.38 -2.10
C LEU A 274 -1.17 5.96 -1.04
N GLY A 275 -0.62 6.63 -0.02
CA GLY A 275 -1.42 7.22 1.04
C GLY A 275 -2.31 8.35 0.53
N ARG A 276 -1.75 9.27 -0.28
CA ARG A 276 -2.49 10.42 -0.82
C ARG A 276 -3.65 10.00 -1.71
N THR A 277 -3.42 9.01 -2.60
CA THR A 277 -4.47 8.41 -3.44
C THR A 277 -5.59 7.82 -2.58
N ALA A 278 -5.27 7.03 -1.53
CA ALA A 278 -6.27 6.48 -0.64
C ALA A 278 -7.11 7.58 0.04
N GLY A 279 -6.47 8.69 0.47
CA GLY A 279 -7.16 9.85 1.04
C GLY A 279 -8.13 10.52 0.06
N HIS A 280 -7.70 10.77 -1.18
CA HIS A 280 -8.57 11.32 -2.26
C HIS A 280 -9.73 10.37 -2.59
N MET A 281 -9.48 9.07 -2.65
CA MET A 281 -10.53 8.08 -2.89
C MET A 281 -11.56 8.08 -1.76
N ALA A 282 -11.11 8.15 -0.51
CA ALA A 282 -11.98 8.20 0.66
C ALA A 282 -12.90 9.43 0.65
N ALA A 283 -12.37 10.60 0.25
CA ALA A 283 -13.19 11.80 0.10
C ALA A 283 -14.35 11.59 -0.89
N LYS A 284 -14.09 10.93 -2.03
CA LYS A 284 -15.14 10.58 -2.99
C LYS A 284 -16.17 9.59 -2.41
N VAL A 285 -15.72 8.65 -1.57
CA VAL A 285 -16.61 7.71 -0.86
C VAL A 285 -17.46 8.46 0.15
N ILE A 286 -16.90 9.39 0.90
CA ILE A 286 -17.64 10.26 1.83
C ILE A 286 -18.71 11.07 1.07
N HIS A 287 -18.41 11.55 -0.13
CA HIS A 287 -19.37 12.23 -1.01
C HIS A 287 -20.36 11.29 -1.72
N GLY A 288 -20.35 9.99 -1.42
CA GLY A 288 -21.38 9.03 -1.88
C GLY A 288 -20.96 8.05 -2.95
N LYS A 289 -19.68 8.04 -3.38
CA LYS A 289 -19.20 7.02 -4.29
C LYS A 289 -19.18 5.67 -3.57
N LYS A 290 -19.87 4.67 -4.14
CA LYS A 290 -19.96 3.34 -3.53
C LYS A 290 -18.66 2.57 -3.72
N PRO A 291 -18.00 2.06 -2.66
CA PRO A 291 -16.78 1.27 -2.77
C PRO A 291 -16.89 0.09 -3.73
N ALA A 292 -18.01 -0.64 -3.71
CA ALA A 292 -18.27 -1.81 -4.56
C ALA A 292 -18.05 -1.56 -6.07
N ASN A 293 -18.30 -0.34 -6.53
CA ASN A 293 -18.20 0.08 -7.93
C ASN A 293 -17.05 1.09 -8.16
N TYR A 294 -16.21 1.30 -7.15
CA TYR A 294 -15.08 2.21 -7.27
C TYR A 294 -13.80 1.39 -7.48
N PRO A 295 -13.24 1.37 -8.71
CA PRO A 295 -12.04 0.60 -9.01
C PRO A 295 -10.90 0.91 -8.05
N VAL A 296 -10.09 -0.10 -7.76
CA VAL A 296 -8.82 0.07 -7.04
C VAL A 296 -7.90 0.96 -7.87
N GLU A 297 -7.31 1.97 -7.27
CA GLU A 297 -6.36 2.86 -7.94
C GLU A 297 -4.92 2.37 -7.70
N TYR A 298 -4.19 2.12 -8.80
CA TYR A 298 -2.82 1.64 -8.75
C TYR A 298 -1.80 2.77 -8.85
N VAL A 299 -0.83 2.77 -7.94
CA VAL A 299 0.40 3.53 -8.07
C VAL A 299 1.43 2.65 -8.76
N VAL A 300 1.76 2.97 -10.02
CA VAL A 300 2.59 2.11 -10.89
C VAL A 300 3.94 2.72 -11.28
N LYS A 301 4.14 4.02 -11.05
CA LYS A 301 5.39 4.69 -11.43
C LYS A 301 6.48 4.40 -10.42
N GLY A 302 7.49 3.63 -10.84
CA GLY A 302 8.69 3.38 -10.05
C GLY A 302 9.83 4.34 -10.42
N LYS A 303 10.77 4.49 -9.49
CA LYS A 303 12.01 5.29 -9.62
C LYS A 303 13.20 4.51 -9.08
N TYR A 304 14.39 4.74 -9.64
CA TYR A 304 15.60 4.20 -9.04
C TYR A 304 15.94 4.95 -7.75
N VAL A 305 16.24 4.18 -6.72
CA VAL A 305 16.74 4.68 -5.42
C VAL A 305 18.05 3.95 -5.14
N ILE A 306 19.12 4.68 -4.92
CA ILE A 306 20.48 4.14 -4.72
C ILE A 306 21.01 4.67 -3.41
N ASN A 307 21.58 3.79 -2.59
CA ASN A 307 22.30 4.16 -1.38
C ASN A 307 23.81 4.19 -1.67
N GLN A 308 24.36 5.39 -1.88
CA GLN A 308 25.78 5.56 -2.25
C GLN A 308 26.71 4.98 -1.20
N LYS A 309 26.43 5.22 0.09
CA LYS A 309 27.26 4.66 1.19
C LYS A 309 27.34 3.13 1.14
N GLN A 310 26.23 2.48 0.82
CA GLN A 310 26.17 1.03 0.76
C GLN A 310 26.85 0.48 -0.50
N VAL A 311 26.71 1.18 -1.61
CA VAL A 311 27.42 0.90 -2.87
C VAL A 311 28.94 0.98 -2.68
N ASP A 312 29.41 2.06 -2.06
CA ASP A 312 30.83 2.28 -1.77
C ASP A 312 31.38 1.23 -0.79
N LYS A 313 30.60 0.95 0.29
CA LYS A 313 30.97 -0.04 1.32
C LYS A 313 31.19 -1.44 0.76
N LEU A 314 30.36 -1.84 -0.20
CA LEU A 314 30.41 -3.17 -0.82
C LEU A 314 31.26 -3.19 -2.12
N ASN A 315 31.88 -2.07 -2.48
CA ASN A 315 32.63 -1.88 -3.72
C ASN A 315 31.83 -2.33 -4.97
N ILE A 316 30.56 -1.91 -5.03
CA ILE A 316 29.63 -2.25 -6.12
C ILE A 316 29.68 -1.15 -7.18
N GLN A 317 29.66 -1.53 -8.44
CA GLN A 317 29.55 -0.60 -9.56
C GLN A 317 28.09 -0.53 -10.05
N ILE A 318 27.48 0.64 -9.91
CA ILE A 318 26.16 0.89 -10.50
C ILE A 318 26.36 1.32 -11.96
N PRO A 319 25.71 0.66 -12.95
CA PRO A 319 25.79 1.08 -14.34
C PRO A 319 25.42 2.56 -14.52
N GLU A 320 26.21 3.27 -15.34
CA GLU A 320 26.07 4.72 -15.52
C GLU A 320 24.64 5.14 -15.91
N LYS A 321 24.01 4.40 -16.79
CA LYS A 321 22.62 4.64 -17.20
C LYS A 321 21.64 4.63 -16.03
N ILE A 322 21.82 3.71 -15.07
CA ILE A 322 20.97 3.61 -13.87
C ILE A 322 21.25 4.79 -12.94
N MET A 323 22.53 5.14 -12.75
CA MET A 323 22.93 6.28 -11.93
C MET A 323 22.37 7.60 -12.49
N GLN A 324 22.45 7.82 -13.78
CA GLN A 324 21.88 8.99 -14.45
C GLN A 324 20.36 9.07 -14.27
N GLN A 325 19.65 7.94 -14.36
CA GLN A 325 18.21 7.91 -14.12
C GLN A 325 17.86 8.15 -12.65
N ALA A 326 18.66 7.64 -11.71
CA ALA A 326 18.48 7.93 -10.28
C ALA A 326 18.67 9.42 -9.97
N HIS A 327 19.66 10.08 -10.58
CA HIS A 327 19.85 11.53 -10.43
C HIS A 327 18.73 12.36 -11.07
N LYS A 328 18.25 11.97 -12.25
CA LYS A 328 17.24 12.73 -13.02
C LYS A 328 15.86 12.64 -12.43
N ASN A 329 15.37 11.43 -12.14
CA ASN A 329 13.97 11.15 -11.80
C ASN A 329 13.79 10.29 -10.54
N GLY A 330 14.89 9.88 -9.93
CA GLY A 330 14.93 8.99 -8.77
C GLY A 330 15.50 9.68 -7.53
N ARG A 331 16.30 8.92 -6.78
CA ARG A 331 16.95 9.39 -5.55
C ARG A 331 18.30 8.71 -5.35
N VAL A 332 19.31 9.49 -5.04
CA VAL A 332 20.61 8.99 -4.54
C VAL A 332 20.74 9.44 -3.08
N ILE A 333 20.84 8.47 -2.17
CA ILE A 333 21.01 8.67 -0.73
C ILE A 333 22.51 8.69 -0.46
N LYS A 334 22.99 9.80 0.11
CA LYS A 334 24.43 10.02 0.43
C LYS A 334 24.74 9.64 1.87
#